data_92d67fd9201d6ea392c0a062768e166b
#
_entry.id   92d67fd9201d6ea392c0a062768e166b
#
_cell.length_a   1.000
_cell.length_b   1.000
_cell.length_c   1.000
_cell.angle_alpha   90.00
_cell.angle_beta   90.00
_cell.angle_gamma   90.00
#
_symmetry.space_group_name_H-M   'P 1'
#
loop_
_entity.id
_entity.type
_entity.pdbx_description
1 polymer ?
#
loop_
_entity_poly.entity_id
_entity_poly.type
_entity_poly.pdbx_seq_one_letter_code
_entity_poly.pdbx_strand_id
1 'polypeptide(L)'
;MIDLTGRTVMITGASRGIGAEAARIFAKAGANVALVARSADSIANLAGEIGTSAVAIPCDISRYWEVAQAVENCVTAFGGLDILINNAGVIEPIARMDEADPEGWGQVIDINLKGVFHGMRAALPVMENAGGGTILTVSSGAAHGPVEAWSHYCASKAGAAMLTMCLHKEMGDKGIRAMGLSPGTVATQMQREIKASGINPVSQLEWSDHIPADWPAKALLWMCGTEADAFLGEEISLRDEGIRKKVGLV
;
A
#
# COMPACT_ATOMS: atom_id res chain seq x y z
N MET A 1 18.01 -13.03 2.33
CA MET A 1 17.12 -12.32 1.37
C MET A 1 15.84 -13.14 1.30
N ILE A 2 14.67 -12.51 1.36
CA ILE A 2 13.38 -13.24 1.31
C ILE A 2 13.20 -13.76 -0.12
N ASP A 3 12.92 -15.04 -0.24
CA ASP A 3 12.59 -15.72 -1.50
C ASP A 3 11.06 -15.87 -1.59
N LEU A 4 10.48 -15.35 -2.66
CA LEU A 4 9.04 -15.42 -2.96
C LEU A 4 8.75 -16.26 -4.21
N THR A 5 9.68 -17.13 -4.62
CA THR A 5 9.47 -18.02 -5.77
C THR A 5 8.17 -18.82 -5.64
N GLY A 6 7.31 -18.70 -6.65
CA GLY A 6 6.00 -19.34 -6.69
C GLY A 6 4.91 -18.62 -5.90
N ARG A 7 5.20 -17.50 -5.22
CA ARG A 7 4.21 -16.68 -4.55
C ARG A 7 3.64 -15.63 -5.48
N THR A 8 2.38 -15.29 -5.29
CA THR A 8 1.68 -14.23 -6.04
C THR A 8 1.38 -13.05 -5.14
N VAL A 9 1.78 -11.84 -5.59
CA VAL A 9 1.49 -10.59 -4.92
C VAL A 9 0.62 -9.68 -5.77
N MET A 10 -0.42 -9.09 -5.21
CA MET A 10 -1.21 -8.04 -5.81
C MET A 10 -0.89 -6.70 -5.15
N ILE A 11 -0.54 -5.69 -5.94
CA ILE A 11 -0.13 -4.37 -5.47
C ILE A 11 -1.06 -3.31 -6.01
N THR A 12 -1.82 -2.63 -5.15
CA THR A 12 -2.64 -1.50 -5.54
C THR A 12 -1.82 -0.21 -5.64
N GLY A 13 -2.17 0.68 -6.57
CA GLY A 13 -1.38 1.89 -6.82
C GLY A 13 0.00 1.61 -7.40
N ALA A 14 0.15 0.55 -8.20
CA ALA A 14 1.41 0.09 -8.75
C ALA A 14 2.00 0.97 -9.87
N SER A 15 1.29 2.00 -10.32
CA SER A 15 1.71 2.80 -11.49
C SER A 15 2.91 3.72 -11.22
N ARG A 16 3.22 4.05 -9.96
CA ARG A 16 4.31 4.97 -9.59
C ARG A 16 4.73 4.82 -8.12
N GLY A 17 5.83 5.49 -7.75
CA GLY A 17 6.27 5.63 -6.36
C GLY A 17 6.52 4.30 -5.66
N ILE A 18 6.06 4.18 -4.41
CA ILE A 18 6.26 2.98 -3.57
C ILE A 18 5.72 1.72 -4.26
N GLY A 19 4.52 1.80 -4.87
CA GLY A 19 3.90 0.63 -5.52
C GLY A 19 4.70 0.11 -6.71
N ALA A 20 5.26 1.00 -7.55
CA ALA A 20 6.10 0.60 -8.67
C ALA A 20 7.43 -0.01 -8.21
N GLU A 21 8.08 0.59 -7.18
CA GLU A 21 9.30 0.03 -6.61
C GLU A 21 9.05 -1.32 -5.91
N ALA A 22 7.93 -1.45 -5.19
CA ALA A 22 7.52 -2.73 -4.62
C ALA A 22 7.35 -3.80 -5.71
N ALA A 23 6.71 -3.46 -6.84
CA ALA A 23 6.54 -4.40 -7.94
C ALA A 23 7.88 -4.93 -8.46
N ARG A 24 8.86 -4.05 -8.69
CA ARG A 24 10.22 -4.45 -9.13
C ARG A 24 10.93 -5.32 -8.10
N ILE A 25 10.86 -4.93 -6.84
CA ILE A 25 11.54 -5.63 -5.74
C ILE A 25 10.93 -7.01 -5.50
N PHE A 26 9.60 -7.13 -5.52
CA PHE A 26 8.92 -8.40 -5.34
C PHE A 26 9.14 -9.35 -6.53
N ALA A 27 9.09 -8.84 -7.76
CA ALA A 27 9.44 -9.62 -8.94
C ALA A 27 10.89 -10.12 -8.89
N LYS A 28 11.84 -9.26 -8.46
CA LYS A 28 13.24 -9.64 -8.26
C LYS A 28 13.41 -10.70 -7.16
N ALA A 29 12.52 -10.74 -6.18
CA ALA A 29 12.47 -11.77 -5.14
C ALA A 29 11.79 -13.08 -5.61
N GLY A 30 11.40 -13.18 -6.88
CA GLY A 30 10.82 -14.38 -7.50
C GLY A 30 9.29 -14.45 -7.50
N ALA A 31 8.60 -13.40 -7.02
CA ALA A 31 7.13 -13.38 -7.00
C ALA A 31 6.52 -13.13 -8.38
N ASN A 32 5.34 -13.69 -8.61
CA ASN A 32 4.42 -13.20 -9.62
C ASN A 32 3.72 -11.94 -9.12
N VAL A 33 3.61 -10.89 -9.96
CA VAL A 33 3.16 -9.56 -9.53
C VAL A 33 1.95 -9.10 -10.34
N ALA A 34 0.80 -8.95 -9.70
CA ALA A 34 -0.38 -8.31 -10.28
C ALA A 34 -0.36 -6.80 -9.96
N LEU A 35 -0.19 -5.99 -11.01
CA LEU A 35 -0.07 -4.54 -10.95
C LEU A 35 -1.44 -3.90 -11.10
N VAL A 36 -1.98 -3.31 -10.03
CA VAL A 36 -3.32 -2.75 -9.99
C VAL A 36 -3.26 -1.23 -9.90
N ALA A 37 -3.80 -0.53 -10.90
CA ALA A 37 -3.96 0.93 -10.90
C ALA A 37 -4.97 1.36 -11.98
N ARG A 38 -5.44 2.63 -11.91
CA ARG A 38 -6.31 3.23 -12.94
C ARG A 38 -5.58 3.52 -14.25
N SER A 39 -4.29 3.86 -14.18
CA SER A 39 -3.46 4.19 -15.36
C SER A 39 -3.01 2.91 -16.07
N ALA A 40 -3.81 2.44 -17.02
CA ALA A 40 -3.58 1.21 -17.77
C ALA A 40 -2.18 1.21 -18.44
N ASP A 41 -1.83 2.28 -19.15
CA ASP A 41 -0.56 2.38 -19.87
C ASP A 41 0.65 2.31 -18.91
N SER A 42 0.57 2.97 -17.74
CA SER A 42 1.68 2.99 -16.80
C SER A 42 1.97 1.60 -16.22
N ILE A 43 0.91 0.85 -15.87
CA ILE A 43 1.09 -0.51 -15.34
C ILE A 43 1.42 -1.52 -16.45
N ALA A 44 0.93 -1.32 -17.68
CA ALA A 44 1.32 -2.14 -18.81
C ALA A 44 2.81 -2.00 -19.15
N ASN A 45 3.33 -0.76 -19.15
CA ASN A 45 4.76 -0.49 -19.33
C ASN A 45 5.60 -1.16 -18.24
N LEU A 46 5.18 -1.04 -16.97
CA LEU A 46 5.88 -1.68 -15.84
C LEU A 46 5.81 -3.21 -15.94
N ALA A 47 4.68 -3.78 -16.35
CA ALA A 47 4.57 -5.22 -16.58
C ALA A 47 5.50 -5.67 -17.71
N GLY A 48 5.60 -4.90 -18.79
CA GLY A 48 6.55 -5.15 -19.87
C GLY A 48 8.01 -5.08 -19.42
N GLU A 49 8.35 -4.16 -18.53
CA GLU A 49 9.69 -4.04 -17.91
C GLU A 49 10.02 -5.27 -17.05
N ILE A 50 9.06 -5.73 -16.23
CA ILE A 50 9.25 -6.88 -15.32
C ILE A 50 9.26 -8.21 -16.11
N GLY A 51 8.45 -8.32 -17.15
CA GLY A 51 8.37 -9.51 -17.99
C GLY A 51 7.25 -10.48 -17.59
N THR A 52 7.45 -11.78 -17.84
CA THR A 52 6.41 -12.82 -17.73
C THR A 52 5.86 -13.06 -16.33
N SER A 53 6.55 -12.59 -15.29
CA SER A 53 6.10 -12.66 -13.90
C SER A 53 5.19 -11.49 -13.50
N ALA A 54 4.78 -10.61 -14.43
CA ALA A 54 3.91 -9.49 -14.12
C ALA A 54 2.68 -9.44 -15.03
N VAL A 55 1.55 -9.03 -14.46
CA VAL A 55 0.31 -8.73 -15.20
C VAL A 55 -0.22 -7.35 -14.81
N ALA A 56 -0.64 -6.57 -15.80
CA ALA A 56 -1.28 -5.28 -15.59
C ALA A 56 -2.80 -5.45 -15.50
N ILE A 57 -3.41 -4.97 -14.42
CA ILE A 57 -4.85 -5.06 -14.17
C ILE A 57 -5.40 -3.65 -13.91
N PRO A 58 -5.93 -2.96 -14.94
CA PRO A 58 -6.60 -1.67 -14.73
C PRO A 58 -7.79 -1.80 -13.79
N CYS A 59 -7.84 -0.95 -12.74
CA CYS A 59 -8.87 -1.03 -11.71
C CYS A 59 -8.97 0.29 -10.94
N ASP A 60 -10.20 0.74 -10.68
CA ASP A 60 -10.49 1.79 -9.71
C ASP A 60 -10.85 1.14 -8.36
N ILE A 61 -9.94 1.24 -7.39
CA ILE A 61 -10.11 0.59 -6.09
C ILE A 61 -11.25 1.19 -5.25
N SER A 62 -11.77 2.36 -5.59
CA SER A 62 -12.97 2.93 -4.96
C SER A 62 -14.22 2.11 -5.24
N ARG A 63 -14.17 1.21 -6.24
CA ARG A 63 -15.27 0.37 -6.70
C ARG A 63 -15.02 -1.09 -6.34
N TYR A 64 -15.80 -1.62 -5.40
CA TYR A 64 -15.60 -2.99 -4.91
C TYR A 64 -15.63 -4.05 -6.03
N TRP A 65 -16.56 -3.94 -6.99
CA TRP A 65 -16.66 -4.93 -8.07
C TRP A 65 -15.44 -4.95 -8.99
N GLU A 66 -14.78 -3.80 -9.20
CA GLU A 66 -13.53 -3.76 -9.97
C GLU A 66 -12.40 -4.43 -9.20
N VAL A 67 -12.32 -4.24 -7.87
CA VAL A 67 -11.33 -4.90 -7.01
C VAL A 67 -11.57 -6.42 -6.96
N ALA A 68 -12.82 -6.85 -6.84
CA ALA A 68 -13.16 -8.27 -6.87
C ALA A 68 -12.73 -8.91 -8.22
N GLN A 69 -13.04 -8.25 -9.34
CA GLN A 69 -12.61 -8.69 -10.67
C GLN A 69 -11.06 -8.69 -10.80
N ALA A 70 -10.38 -7.70 -10.20
CA ALA A 70 -8.91 -7.66 -10.22
C ALA A 70 -8.29 -8.85 -9.47
N VAL A 71 -8.88 -9.27 -8.35
CA VAL A 71 -8.47 -10.49 -7.64
C VAL A 71 -8.71 -11.74 -8.50
N GLU A 72 -9.87 -11.87 -9.15
CA GLU A 72 -10.17 -12.98 -10.05
C GLU A 72 -9.18 -13.04 -11.23
N ASN A 73 -8.84 -11.89 -11.83
CA ASN A 73 -7.87 -11.81 -12.90
C ASN A 73 -6.46 -12.21 -12.42
N CYS A 74 -6.08 -11.82 -11.20
CA CYS A 74 -4.82 -12.22 -10.57
C CYS A 74 -4.76 -13.74 -10.38
N VAL A 75 -5.82 -14.34 -9.83
CA VAL A 75 -5.94 -15.81 -9.65
C VAL A 75 -5.91 -16.54 -10.99
N THR A 76 -6.58 -16.01 -12.01
CA THR A 76 -6.57 -16.60 -13.35
C THR A 76 -5.18 -16.59 -13.97
N ALA A 77 -4.42 -15.50 -13.77
CA ALA A 77 -3.08 -15.36 -14.34
C ALA A 77 -2.04 -16.24 -13.64
N PHE A 78 -2.12 -16.38 -12.32
CA PHE A 78 -1.04 -16.95 -11.51
C PHE A 78 -1.45 -18.11 -10.61
N GLY A 79 -2.73 -18.50 -10.60
CA GLY A 79 -3.24 -19.64 -9.85
C GLY A 79 -3.61 -19.35 -8.38
N GLY A 80 -3.34 -18.15 -7.84
CA GLY A 80 -3.62 -17.82 -6.45
C GLY A 80 -3.27 -16.39 -6.10
N LEU A 81 -3.43 -16.06 -4.80
CA LEU A 81 -3.04 -14.76 -4.23
C LEU A 81 -2.52 -14.99 -2.81
N ASP A 82 -1.21 -14.84 -2.61
CA ASP A 82 -0.55 -15.04 -1.32
C ASP A 82 -0.37 -13.73 -0.54
N ILE A 83 -0.15 -12.62 -1.26
CA ILE A 83 0.20 -11.33 -0.66
C ILE A 83 -0.64 -10.24 -1.31
N LEU A 84 -1.31 -9.42 -0.49
CA LEU A 84 -1.95 -8.19 -0.93
C LEU A 84 -1.21 -7.00 -0.33
N ILE A 85 -0.83 -6.02 -1.17
CA ILE A 85 -0.29 -4.73 -0.74
C ILE A 85 -1.30 -3.63 -1.07
N ASN A 86 -2.01 -3.16 -0.04
CA ASN A 86 -2.86 -1.98 -0.10
C ASN A 86 -1.98 -0.73 -0.03
N ASN A 87 -1.52 -0.26 -1.19
CA ASN A 87 -0.62 0.90 -1.29
C ASN A 87 -1.28 2.11 -1.95
N ALA A 88 -2.29 1.93 -2.80
CA ALA A 88 -2.95 3.05 -3.46
C ALA A 88 -3.44 4.10 -2.46
N GLY A 89 -3.18 5.37 -2.78
CA GLY A 89 -3.61 6.49 -1.96
C GLY A 89 -3.41 7.82 -2.68
N VAL A 90 -4.24 8.79 -2.31
CA VAL A 90 -4.23 10.18 -2.78
C VAL A 90 -4.29 11.13 -1.59
N ILE A 91 -3.88 12.38 -1.78
CA ILE A 91 -3.90 13.40 -0.74
C ILE A 91 -4.68 14.66 -1.13
N GLU A 92 -4.83 14.94 -2.41
CA GLU A 92 -5.61 16.08 -2.87
C GLU A 92 -7.14 15.85 -2.73
N PRO A 93 -7.89 16.94 -2.42
CA PRO A 93 -7.47 18.32 -2.32
C PRO A 93 -6.79 18.65 -0.99
N ILE A 94 -5.64 19.36 -1.00
CA ILE A 94 -4.99 19.86 0.22
C ILE A 94 -5.61 21.22 0.57
N ALA A 95 -6.55 21.23 1.51
CA ALA A 95 -7.30 22.41 1.90
C ALA A 95 -7.72 22.35 3.37
N ARG A 96 -7.86 23.53 4.00
CA ARG A 96 -8.40 23.65 5.37
C ARG A 96 -9.84 23.15 5.39
N MET A 97 -10.32 22.74 6.55
CA MET A 97 -11.61 22.09 6.69
C MET A 97 -12.79 22.97 6.26
N ASP A 98 -12.68 24.27 6.44
CA ASP A 98 -13.67 25.28 6.06
C ASP A 98 -13.65 25.63 4.56
N GLU A 99 -12.59 25.25 3.85
CA GLU A 99 -12.39 25.53 2.42
C GLU A 99 -12.41 24.25 1.55
N ALA A 100 -12.33 23.08 2.17
CA ALA A 100 -12.24 21.80 1.45
C ALA A 100 -13.52 21.50 0.67
N ASP A 101 -13.37 21.17 -0.62
CA ASP A 101 -14.50 20.65 -1.43
C ASP A 101 -15.01 19.32 -0.86
N PRO A 102 -16.30 19.22 -0.48
CA PRO A 102 -16.85 18.01 0.14
C PRO A 102 -16.77 16.76 -0.77
N GLU A 103 -16.91 16.92 -2.09
CA GLU A 103 -16.83 15.81 -3.04
C GLU A 103 -15.39 15.29 -3.15
N GLY A 104 -14.43 16.19 -3.32
CA GLY A 104 -13.01 15.84 -3.32
C GLY A 104 -12.56 15.23 -1.99
N TRP A 105 -13.04 15.77 -0.87
CA TRP A 105 -12.82 15.20 0.46
C TRP A 105 -13.35 13.75 0.55
N GLY A 106 -14.58 13.52 0.08
CA GLY A 106 -15.21 12.20 0.02
C GLY A 106 -14.45 11.22 -0.86
N GLN A 107 -13.92 11.67 -2.01
CA GLN A 107 -13.14 10.84 -2.91
C GLN A 107 -11.86 10.29 -2.26
N VAL A 108 -11.21 11.07 -1.38
CA VAL A 108 -10.03 10.57 -0.62
C VAL A 108 -10.43 9.43 0.32
N ILE A 109 -11.59 9.53 0.98
CA ILE A 109 -12.12 8.44 1.82
C ILE A 109 -12.42 7.20 0.97
N ASP A 110 -13.04 7.38 -0.19
CA ASP A 110 -13.37 6.27 -1.09
C ASP A 110 -12.11 5.51 -1.57
N ILE A 111 -11.03 6.22 -1.85
CA ILE A 111 -9.78 5.61 -2.32
C ILE A 111 -8.98 5.06 -1.13
N ASN A 112 -8.64 5.91 -0.14
CA ASN A 112 -7.65 5.58 0.88
C ASN A 112 -8.20 4.65 1.99
N LEU A 113 -9.51 4.67 2.24
CA LEU A 113 -10.15 3.87 3.29
C LEU A 113 -11.00 2.75 2.70
N LYS A 114 -12.02 3.09 1.88
CA LYS A 114 -12.86 2.05 1.28
C LYS A 114 -12.06 1.16 0.33
N GLY A 115 -11.12 1.72 -0.46
CA GLY A 115 -10.24 0.94 -1.33
C GLY A 115 -9.40 -0.08 -0.57
N VAL A 116 -8.90 0.25 0.63
CA VAL A 116 -8.21 -0.70 1.53
C VAL A 116 -9.15 -1.81 1.98
N PHE A 117 -10.36 -1.46 2.44
CA PHE A 117 -11.38 -2.44 2.81
C PHE A 117 -11.77 -3.34 1.63
N HIS A 118 -11.94 -2.77 0.43
CA HIS A 118 -12.26 -3.54 -0.77
C HIS A 118 -11.18 -4.57 -1.10
N GLY A 119 -9.90 -4.17 -1.02
CA GLY A 119 -8.77 -5.09 -1.21
C GLY A 119 -8.79 -6.24 -0.21
N MET A 120 -8.90 -5.92 1.09
CA MET A 120 -9.01 -6.92 2.17
C MET A 120 -10.19 -7.88 1.90
N ARG A 121 -11.39 -7.32 1.69
CA ARG A 121 -12.62 -8.11 1.51
C ARG A 121 -12.57 -9.03 0.28
N ALA A 122 -11.97 -8.58 -0.81
CA ALA A 122 -11.86 -9.38 -2.04
C ALA A 122 -10.78 -10.47 -1.94
N ALA A 123 -9.65 -10.20 -1.29
CA ALA A 123 -8.55 -11.14 -1.16
C ALA A 123 -8.83 -12.29 -0.16
N LEU A 124 -9.56 -12.01 0.91
CA LEU A 124 -9.78 -12.95 2.01
C LEU A 124 -10.30 -14.31 1.58
N PRO A 125 -11.34 -14.46 0.73
CA PRO A 125 -11.83 -15.79 0.36
C PRO A 125 -10.78 -16.65 -0.35
N VAL A 126 -9.93 -16.03 -1.17
CA VAL A 126 -8.86 -16.72 -1.89
C VAL A 126 -7.78 -17.16 -0.90
N MET A 127 -7.37 -16.29 0.00
CA MET A 127 -6.34 -16.58 1.00
C MET A 127 -6.81 -17.61 2.04
N GLU A 128 -8.05 -17.53 2.54
CA GLU A 128 -8.61 -18.54 3.46
C GLU A 128 -8.64 -19.92 2.81
N ASN A 129 -9.09 -20.02 1.55
CA ASN A 129 -9.11 -21.28 0.81
C ASN A 129 -7.71 -21.85 0.57
N ALA A 130 -6.68 -21.01 0.51
CA ALA A 130 -5.27 -21.41 0.40
C ALA A 130 -4.61 -21.73 1.76
N GLY A 131 -5.34 -21.57 2.88
CA GLY A 131 -4.85 -21.82 4.23
C GLY A 131 -4.10 -20.64 4.86
N GLY A 132 -4.18 -19.45 4.27
CA GLY A 132 -3.60 -18.22 4.82
C GLY A 132 -3.07 -17.26 3.74
N GLY A 133 -2.57 -16.11 4.19
CA GLY A 133 -2.00 -15.09 3.33
C GLY A 133 -1.44 -13.90 4.11
N THR A 134 -0.83 -12.96 3.41
CA THR A 134 -0.28 -11.74 4.01
C THR A 134 -0.93 -10.50 3.42
N ILE A 135 -1.48 -9.63 4.25
CA ILE A 135 -2.08 -8.36 3.84
C ILE A 135 -1.33 -7.21 4.49
N LEU A 136 -0.67 -6.42 3.66
CA LEU A 136 0.12 -5.26 4.08
C LEU A 136 -0.59 -3.97 3.65
N THR A 137 -0.70 -3.00 4.59
CA THR A 137 -1.34 -1.71 4.31
C THR A 137 -0.33 -0.58 4.46
N VAL A 138 -0.11 0.20 3.40
CA VAL A 138 0.72 1.41 3.47
C VAL A 138 -0.07 2.51 4.19
N SER A 139 0.29 2.71 5.44
CA SER A 139 -0.23 3.70 6.36
C SER A 139 0.52 5.04 6.24
N SER A 140 0.49 5.84 7.28
CA SER A 140 1.17 7.14 7.37
C SER A 140 1.26 7.58 8.82
N GLY A 141 2.26 8.41 9.16
CA GLY A 141 2.26 9.15 10.44
C GLY A 141 1.01 10.02 10.65
N ALA A 142 0.34 10.41 9.58
CA ALA A 142 -0.94 11.13 9.64
C ALA A 142 -2.11 10.28 10.21
N ALA A 143 -1.93 8.97 10.36
CA ALA A 143 -2.88 8.11 11.07
C ALA A 143 -2.93 8.36 12.58
N HIS A 144 -1.86 8.94 13.15
CA HIS A 144 -1.64 9.07 14.59
C HIS A 144 -1.63 10.53 15.09
N GLY A 145 -1.75 11.50 14.20
CA GLY A 145 -1.77 12.91 14.58
C GLY A 145 -2.33 13.79 13.47
N PRO A 146 -2.97 14.92 13.85
CA PRO A 146 -3.56 15.82 12.88
C PRO A 146 -2.48 16.59 12.13
N VAL A 147 -2.72 16.80 10.84
CA VAL A 147 -1.92 17.69 9.98
C VAL A 147 -2.87 18.70 9.35
N GLU A 148 -2.50 19.98 9.42
CA GLU A 148 -3.30 21.08 8.86
C GLU A 148 -3.56 20.85 7.36
N ALA A 149 -4.78 21.07 6.92
CA ALA A 149 -5.27 20.89 5.56
C ALA A 149 -5.33 19.43 5.06
N TRP A 150 -5.17 18.43 5.95
CA TRP A 150 -5.21 17.01 5.61
C TRP A 150 -6.31 16.24 6.33
N SER A 151 -7.42 16.85 6.72
CA SER A 151 -8.47 16.23 7.53
C SER A 151 -8.96 14.90 6.94
N HIS A 152 -9.23 14.86 5.64
CA HIS A 152 -9.61 13.66 4.88
C HIS A 152 -8.49 12.61 4.86
N TYR A 153 -7.24 13.05 4.62
CA TYR A 153 -6.09 12.15 4.58
C TYR A 153 -5.82 11.53 5.96
N CYS A 154 -5.77 12.35 7.02
CA CYS A 154 -5.61 11.88 8.40
C CYS A 154 -6.73 10.89 8.79
N ALA A 155 -8.00 11.24 8.53
CA ALA A 155 -9.14 10.38 8.82
C ALA A 155 -9.06 9.06 8.05
N SER A 156 -8.72 9.10 6.76
CA SER A 156 -8.60 7.91 5.92
C SER A 156 -7.46 6.99 6.37
N LYS A 157 -6.29 7.55 6.74
CA LYS A 157 -5.15 6.76 7.19
C LYS A 157 -5.34 6.20 8.59
N ALA A 158 -5.98 6.94 9.51
CA ALA A 158 -6.38 6.43 10.81
C ALA A 158 -7.38 5.26 10.67
N GLY A 159 -8.37 5.41 9.79
CA GLY A 159 -9.32 4.32 9.47
C GLY A 159 -8.63 3.10 8.85
N ALA A 160 -7.71 3.28 7.92
CA ALA A 160 -6.98 2.18 7.30
C ALA A 160 -6.07 1.44 8.30
N ALA A 161 -5.42 2.16 9.23
CA ALA A 161 -4.66 1.56 10.32
C ALA A 161 -5.59 0.72 11.23
N MET A 162 -6.74 1.26 11.61
CA MET A 162 -7.74 0.52 12.41
C MET A 162 -8.27 -0.71 11.66
N LEU A 163 -8.52 -0.64 10.35
CA LEU A 163 -8.93 -1.80 9.55
C LEU A 163 -7.89 -2.91 9.59
N THR A 164 -6.60 -2.57 9.56
CA THR A 164 -5.50 -3.56 9.66
C THR A 164 -5.53 -4.28 11.02
N MET A 165 -5.77 -3.55 12.11
CA MET A 165 -5.92 -4.12 13.46
C MET A 165 -7.16 -5.02 13.55
N CYS A 166 -8.31 -4.56 13.01
CA CYS A 166 -9.54 -5.36 12.95
C CYS A 166 -9.32 -6.65 12.15
N LEU A 167 -8.69 -6.56 10.98
CA LEU A 167 -8.38 -7.71 10.16
C LEU A 167 -7.54 -8.76 10.90
N HIS A 168 -6.49 -8.32 11.60
CA HIS A 168 -5.69 -9.22 12.43
C HIS A 168 -6.53 -9.89 13.52
N LYS A 169 -7.38 -9.10 14.20
CA LYS A 169 -8.25 -9.59 15.27
C LYS A 169 -9.25 -10.64 14.80
N GLU A 170 -9.79 -10.47 13.59
CA GLU A 170 -10.85 -11.32 13.05
C GLU A 170 -10.33 -12.55 12.30
N MET A 171 -9.13 -12.43 11.68
CA MET A 171 -8.65 -13.40 10.71
C MET A 171 -7.24 -13.95 11.01
N GLY A 172 -6.59 -13.47 12.08
CA GLY A 172 -5.25 -13.94 12.46
C GLY A 172 -5.22 -15.45 12.75
N ASP A 173 -6.20 -15.95 13.47
CA ASP A 173 -6.33 -17.38 13.79
C ASP A 173 -6.61 -18.26 12.56
N LYS A 174 -6.98 -17.64 11.42
CA LYS A 174 -7.19 -18.32 10.14
C LYS A 174 -5.97 -18.24 9.21
N GLY A 175 -4.81 -17.87 9.75
CA GLY A 175 -3.56 -17.80 9.00
C GLY A 175 -3.36 -16.53 8.19
N ILE A 176 -4.18 -15.47 8.41
CA ILE A 176 -4.01 -14.16 7.76
C ILE A 176 -3.05 -13.30 8.58
N ARG A 177 -1.91 -12.96 7.97
CA ARG A 177 -0.92 -12.03 8.53
C ARG A 177 -1.27 -10.61 8.07
N ALA A 178 -1.67 -9.74 8.99
CA ALA A 178 -2.04 -8.36 8.69
C ALA A 178 -1.13 -7.38 9.44
N MET A 179 -0.52 -6.42 8.72
CA MET A 179 0.37 -5.40 9.28
C MET A 179 0.29 -4.10 8.49
N GLY A 180 0.52 -2.98 9.17
CA GLY A 180 0.66 -1.66 8.59
C GLY A 180 2.12 -1.25 8.39
N LEU A 181 2.39 -0.41 7.39
CA LEU A 181 3.69 0.25 7.20
C LEU A 181 3.50 1.76 7.17
N SER A 182 4.08 2.49 8.13
CA SER A 182 4.21 3.94 8.09
C SER A 182 5.59 4.31 7.51
N PRO A 183 5.67 4.70 6.23
CA PRO A 183 6.94 4.90 5.55
C PRO A 183 7.66 6.20 5.95
N GLY A 184 6.96 7.14 6.60
CA GLY A 184 7.45 8.52 6.76
C GLY A 184 7.27 9.35 5.48
N THR A 185 8.15 10.33 5.26
CA THR A 185 8.12 11.15 4.04
C THR A 185 8.98 10.51 2.96
N VAL A 186 8.37 10.17 1.82
CA VAL A 186 8.99 9.39 0.73
C VAL A 186 9.05 10.24 -0.53
N ALA A 187 10.18 10.28 -1.22
CA ALA A 187 10.39 11.03 -2.46
C ALA A 187 9.48 10.52 -3.61
N THR A 188 8.23 10.97 -3.63
CA THR A 188 7.19 10.59 -4.59
C THR A 188 6.48 11.81 -5.16
N GLN A 189 5.62 11.58 -6.15
CA GLN A 189 4.78 12.65 -6.72
C GLN A 189 3.88 13.31 -5.65
N MET A 190 3.36 12.53 -4.69
CA MET A 190 2.56 13.06 -3.56
C MET A 190 3.34 14.14 -2.76
N GLN A 191 4.64 13.99 -2.56
CA GLN A 191 5.43 15.01 -1.87
C GLN A 191 5.59 16.30 -2.69
N ARG A 192 5.54 16.22 -4.02
CA ARG A 192 5.52 17.43 -4.88
C ARG A 192 4.18 18.15 -4.77
N GLU A 193 3.07 17.40 -4.71
CA GLU A 193 1.73 17.93 -4.47
C GLU A 193 1.67 18.63 -3.09
N ILE A 194 2.21 17.99 -2.04
CA ILE A 194 2.31 18.56 -0.70
C ILE A 194 3.16 19.83 -0.71
N LYS A 195 4.35 19.81 -1.32
CA LYS A 195 5.23 21.00 -1.40
C LYS A 195 4.56 22.15 -2.12
N ALA A 196 3.82 21.87 -3.18
CA ALA A 196 3.09 22.88 -3.95
C ALA A 196 1.97 23.57 -3.14
N SER A 197 1.38 22.89 -2.14
CA SER A 197 0.33 23.47 -1.30
C SER A 197 0.84 24.58 -0.36
N GLY A 198 2.06 24.45 0.15
CA GLY A 198 2.68 25.43 1.04
C GLY A 198 2.05 25.60 2.42
N ILE A 199 1.01 24.80 2.77
CA ILE A 199 0.13 25.11 3.92
C ILE A 199 0.69 24.64 5.26
N ASN A 200 1.34 23.47 5.32
CA ASN A 200 1.75 22.84 6.58
C ASN A 200 3.27 22.60 6.65
N PRO A 201 3.81 22.23 7.83
CA PRO A 201 5.25 22.01 7.98
C PRO A 201 5.84 20.94 7.03
N VAL A 202 5.05 19.92 6.62
CA VAL A 202 5.53 18.89 5.70
C VAL A 202 5.79 19.46 4.31
N SER A 203 5.06 20.50 3.91
CA SER A 203 5.27 21.22 2.64
C SER A 203 6.58 22.02 2.60
N GLN A 204 7.20 22.28 3.76
CA GLN A 204 8.45 23.03 3.86
C GLN A 204 9.70 22.15 3.78
N LEU A 205 9.53 20.82 3.83
CA LEU A 205 10.66 19.89 3.76
C LEU A 205 11.38 19.99 2.42
N GLU A 206 12.71 19.88 2.47
CA GLU A 206 13.52 19.81 1.27
C GLU A 206 13.45 18.40 0.66
N TRP A 207 13.73 18.31 -0.65
CA TRP A 207 13.66 17.01 -1.35
C TRP A 207 14.60 15.96 -0.76
N SER A 208 15.76 16.41 -0.25
CA SER A 208 16.77 15.58 0.43
C SER A 208 16.31 14.99 1.77
N ASP A 209 15.24 15.55 2.38
CA ASP A 209 14.71 15.08 3.65
C ASP A 209 13.84 13.82 3.47
N HIS A 210 13.49 13.51 2.23
CA HIS A 210 12.66 12.38 1.91
C HIS A 210 13.48 11.12 1.66
N ILE A 211 13.04 10.00 2.25
CA ILE A 211 13.64 8.70 1.93
C ILE A 211 13.26 8.27 0.50
N PRO A 212 14.10 7.50 -0.18
CA PRO A 212 13.78 6.99 -1.51
C PRO A 212 12.67 5.93 -1.45
N ALA A 213 11.92 5.78 -2.56
CA ALA A 213 10.75 4.90 -2.62
C ALA A 213 11.08 3.39 -2.52
N ASP A 214 12.32 3.00 -2.75
CA ASP A 214 12.78 1.63 -2.58
C ASP A 214 12.90 1.21 -1.10
N TRP A 215 13.07 2.15 -0.15
CA TRP A 215 13.12 1.84 1.28
C TRP A 215 11.80 1.24 1.78
N PRO A 216 10.63 1.91 1.62
CA PRO A 216 9.36 1.29 2.00
C PRO A 216 9.06 0.01 1.20
N ALA A 217 9.48 -0.08 -0.07
CA ALA A 217 9.32 -1.29 -0.86
C ALA A 217 10.14 -2.48 -0.32
N LYS A 218 11.37 -2.25 0.13
CA LYS A 218 12.20 -3.25 0.84
C LYS A 218 11.60 -3.64 2.19
N ALA A 219 11.04 -2.67 2.92
CA ALA A 219 10.34 -2.95 4.17
C ALA A 219 9.11 -3.83 3.96
N LEU A 220 8.30 -3.55 2.93
CA LEU A 220 7.16 -4.41 2.56
C LEU A 220 7.62 -5.85 2.24
N LEU A 221 8.74 -6.01 1.52
CA LEU A 221 9.29 -7.34 1.28
C LEU A 221 9.72 -8.01 2.60
N TRP A 222 10.45 -7.31 3.47
CA TRP A 222 10.87 -7.83 4.78
C TRP A 222 9.66 -8.23 5.65
N MET A 223 8.55 -7.48 5.59
CA MET A 223 7.31 -7.80 6.31
C MET A 223 6.66 -9.11 5.84
N CYS A 224 7.02 -9.65 4.69
CA CYS A 224 6.57 -10.96 4.24
C CYS A 224 7.30 -12.13 4.93
N GLY A 225 8.43 -11.87 5.59
CA GLY A 225 9.19 -12.85 6.35
C GLY A 225 8.69 -13.01 7.80
N THR A 226 9.12 -14.10 8.45
CA THR A 226 8.74 -14.43 9.83
C THR A 226 9.35 -13.49 10.88
N GLU A 227 10.42 -12.76 10.55
CA GLU A 227 11.01 -11.75 11.44
C GLU A 227 10.02 -10.61 11.78
N ALA A 228 9.05 -10.38 10.90
CA ALA A 228 8.01 -9.38 11.10
C ALA A 228 6.81 -9.88 11.92
N ASP A 229 6.73 -11.16 12.29
CA ASP A 229 5.58 -11.73 13.01
C ASP A 229 5.36 -11.10 14.39
N ALA A 230 6.40 -10.52 14.97
CA ALA A 230 6.29 -9.75 16.22
C ALA A 230 5.41 -8.48 16.08
N PHE A 231 5.08 -8.07 14.85
CA PHE A 231 4.31 -6.86 14.54
C PHE A 231 2.93 -7.17 13.94
N LEU A 232 2.47 -8.42 14.03
CA LEU A 232 1.14 -8.80 13.54
C LEU A 232 0.04 -7.99 14.25
N GLY A 233 -0.83 -7.36 13.48
CA GLY A 233 -1.87 -6.47 13.97
C GLY A 233 -1.39 -5.04 14.27
N GLU A 234 -0.11 -4.73 14.09
CA GLU A 234 0.49 -3.44 14.41
C GLU A 234 0.95 -2.69 13.15
N GLU A 235 1.42 -1.47 13.37
CA GLU A 235 2.04 -0.63 12.34
C GLU A 235 3.55 -0.52 12.57
N ILE A 236 4.33 -0.84 11.55
CA ILE A 236 5.78 -0.69 11.53
C ILE A 236 6.13 0.71 10.98
N SER A 237 7.00 1.45 11.67
CA SER A 237 7.41 2.79 11.24
C SER A 237 8.85 2.81 10.75
N LEU A 238 9.09 3.33 9.54
CA LEU A 238 10.45 3.58 9.03
C LEU A 238 11.11 4.84 9.63
N ARG A 239 10.46 5.53 10.56
CA ARG A 239 11.12 6.52 11.42
C ARG A 239 11.93 5.87 12.53
N ASP A 240 11.63 4.61 12.86
CA ASP A 240 12.39 3.82 13.82
C ASP A 240 13.69 3.30 13.19
N GLU A 241 14.83 3.71 13.76
CA GLU A 241 16.15 3.31 13.29
C GLU A 241 16.41 1.80 13.48
N GLY A 242 15.85 1.20 14.54
CA GLY A 242 15.93 -0.23 14.80
C GLY A 242 15.24 -1.04 13.70
N ILE A 243 14.09 -0.56 13.22
CA ILE A 243 13.40 -1.14 12.06
C ILE A 243 14.24 -0.98 10.79
N ARG A 244 14.80 0.21 10.54
CA ARG A 244 15.68 0.42 9.37
C ARG A 244 16.85 -0.53 9.35
N LYS A 245 17.48 -0.79 10.51
CA LYS A 245 18.58 -1.77 10.65
C LYS A 245 18.11 -3.20 10.37
N LYS A 246 16.96 -3.62 10.91
CA LYS A 246 16.37 -4.95 10.64
C LYS A 246 16.08 -5.18 9.17
N VAL A 247 15.59 -4.16 8.49
CA VAL A 247 15.29 -4.20 7.04
C VAL A 247 16.57 -4.12 6.20
N GLY A 248 17.71 -3.69 6.77
CA GLY A 248 18.97 -3.49 6.05
C GLY A 248 18.99 -2.21 5.19
N LEU A 249 18.37 -1.14 5.68
CA LEU A 249 18.31 0.16 5.00
C LEU A 249 19.46 1.11 5.42
N VAL A 250 20.04 0.87 6.56
CA VAL A 250 21.15 1.63 7.17
C VAL A 250 22.09 0.68 7.90
#